data_bf52636e681c53ccc4886353a78a6e8c
#
_entry.id   bf52636e681c53ccc4886353a78a6e8c
#
_cell.length_a   1.000
_cell.length_b   1.000
_cell.length_c   1.000
_cell.angle_alpha   90.00
_cell.angle_beta   90.00
_cell.angle_gamma   90.00
#
_symmetry.space_group_name_H-M   'P 1'
#
loop_
_entity.id
_entity.type
_entity.pdbx_description
1 polymer ?
#
loop_
_entity_poly.entity_id
_entity_poly.type
_entity_poly.pdbx_seq_one_letter_code
_entity_poly.pdbx_strand_id
1 'polypeptide(L)'
;LSIEYLSGMNEKKTKSDEVSSVYFIGIGGIGMSALARYFHSKGTQVSGYDKTRSSLTKELEKEGMDIHYDEDVNMIPKNADLVVYTP
;
A
#
# COMPACT_ATOMS: atom_id res chain seq x y z
N LEU A 1 -7.06 -3.37 -11.13
CA LEU A 1 -5.96 -2.91 -10.27
C LEU A 1 -5.18 -1.81 -10.96
N SER A 2 -5.00 -0.72 -10.29
CA SER A 2 -4.23 0.41 -10.80
C SER A 2 -3.10 0.75 -9.85
N ILE A 3 -1.98 1.16 -10.42
CA ILE A 3 -0.80 1.56 -9.67
C ILE A 3 -0.40 2.95 -10.12
N GLU A 4 -0.27 3.86 -9.17
CA GLU A 4 0.11 5.23 -9.45
C GLU A 4 1.39 5.59 -8.73
N TYR A 5 2.28 6.25 -9.45
CA TYR A 5 3.49 6.83 -8.86
C TYR A 5 3.18 8.22 -8.36
N LEU A 6 3.38 8.45 -7.08
CA LEU A 6 3.02 9.71 -6.45
C LEU A 6 4.18 10.66 -6.23
N SER A 7 5.29 10.15 -5.81
CA SER A 7 6.41 11.03 -5.51
C SER A 7 7.11 11.40 -6.81
N GLY A 8 7.15 12.68 -7.07
CA GLY A 8 7.74 13.26 -8.25
C GLY A 8 8.67 12.33 -8.98
N MET A 9 8.09 11.55 -9.81
CA MET A 9 8.76 10.47 -10.52
C MET A 9 10.18 10.82 -10.83
N ASN A 10 11.06 10.22 -10.12
CA ASN A 10 12.45 10.32 -10.49
C ASN A 10 12.67 9.38 -11.66
N GLU A 11 13.00 9.95 -12.79
CA GLU A 11 13.21 9.18 -14.01
C GLU A 11 14.26 8.09 -13.86
N LYS A 12 15.13 8.23 -12.87
CA LYS A 12 16.17 7.24 -12.61
C LYS A 12 15.67 6.05 -11.83
N LYS A 13 14.49 6.14 -11.26
CA LYS A 13 13.88 5.01 -10.56
C LYS A 13 13.19 4.13 -11.59
N THR A 14 13.87 3.11 -12.03
CA THR A 14 13.36 2.21 -13.05
C THR A 14 13.05 0.81 -12.54
N LYS A 15 13.42 0.51 -11.30
CA LYS A 15 13.29 -0.84 -10.75
C LYS A 15 12.38 -0.85 -9.54
N SER A 16 11.65 -1.96 -9.37
CA SER A 16 10.77 -2.14 -8.22
C SER A 16 11.52 -2.16 -6.88
N ASP A 17 12.80 -2.55 -6.88
CA ASP A 17 13.59 -2.55 -5.66
C ASP A 17 13.91 -1.15 -5.16
N GLU A 18 13.66 -0.13 -5.99
CA GLU A 18 13.80 1.26 -5.58
C GLU A 18 12.55 1.81 -4.92
N VAL A 19 11.47 1.04 -4.91
CA VAL A 19 10.23 1.43 -4.26
C VAL A 19 10.36 1.19 -2.78
N SER A 20 10.26 2.26 -2.01
CA SER A 20 10.43 2.21 -0.55
C SER A 20 9.13 2.16 0.20
N SER A 21 8.06 2.70 -0.37
CA SER A 21 6.79 2.83 0.32
C SER A 21 5.65 2.68 -0.67
N VAL A 22 4.67 1.85 -0.31
CA VAL A 22 3.47 1.60 -1.12
C VAL A 22 2.25 1.79 -0.25
N TYR A 23 1.26 2.51 -0.78
CA TYR A 23 -0.01 2.72 -0.11
C TYR A 23 -1.13 2.07 -0.91
N PHE A 24 -1.98 1.30 -0.23
CA PHE A 24 -3.08 0.57 -0.87
C PHE A 24 -4.42 1.17 -0.49
N ILE A 25 -5.29 1.33 -1.47
CA ILE A 25 -6.68 1.70 -1.24
C ILE A 25 -7.51 0.45 -1.48
N GLY A 26 -8.16 -0.05 -0.41
CA GLY A 26 -8.86 -1.32 -0.44
C GLY A 26 -7.94 -2.49 -0.13
N ILE A 27 -7.03 -2.30 0.81
CA ILE A 27 -5.96 -3.26 1.09
C ILE A 27 -6.47 -4.64 1.51
N GLY A 28 -7.70 -4.72 2.03
CA GLY A 28 -8.29 -5.99 2.46
C GLY A 28 -8.84 -6.85 1.34
N GLY A 29 -8.81 -6.37 0.09
CA GLY A 29 -9.23 -7.20 -1.04
C GLY A 29 -8.26 -8.36 -1.24
N ILE A 30 -8.76 -9.46 -1.79
CA ILE A 30 -7.94 -10.67 -1.94
C ILE A 30 -6.69 -10.41 -2.78
N GLY A 31 -6.85 -9.83 -3.98
CA GLY A 31 -5.72 -9.53 -4.83
C GLY A 31 -4.84 -8.43 -4.26
N MET A 32 -5.45 -7.45 -3.59
CA MET A 32 -4.73 -6.33 -2.99
C MET A 32 -3.87 -6.79 -1.83
N SER A 33 -4.41 -7.66 -0.97
CA SER A 33 -3.66 -8.15 0.18
C SER A 33 -2.50 -9.03 -0.25
N ALA A 34 -2.67 -9.81 -1.30
CA ALA A 34 -1.59 -10.62 -1.83
C ALA A 34 -0.44 -9.75 -2.32
N LEU A 35 -0.77 -8.67 -3.05
CA LEU A 35 0.24 -7.75 -3.53
C LEU A 35 0.91 -6.98 -2.39
N ALA A 36 0.12 -6.60 -1.37
CA ALA A 36 0.66 -5.94 -0.19
C ALA A 36 1.69 -6.83 0.51
N ARG A 37 1.39 -8.12 0.64
CA ARG A 37 2.31 -9.08 1.24
C ARG A 37 3.58 -9.24 0.41
N TYR A 38 3.44 -9.18 -0.90
CA TYR A 38 4.60 -9.26 -1.79
C TYR A 38 5.57 -8.11 -1.51
N PHE A 39 5.05 -6.88 -1.50
CA PHE A 39 5.89 -5.72 -1.21
C PHE A 39 6.48 -5.79 0.20
N HIS A 40 5.67 -6.19 1.16
CA HIS A 40 6.14 -6.30 2.54
C HIS A 40 7.29 -7.30 2.65
N SER A 41 7.22 -8.42 1.92
CA SER A 41 8.28 -9.42 1.93
C SER A 41 9.58 -8.91 1.33
N LYS A 42 9.51 -7.87 0.53
CA LYS A 42 10.68 -7.23 -0.07
C LYS A 42 11.26 -6.12 0.79
N GLY A 43 10.73 -5.92 1.99
CA GLY A 43 11.19 -4.86 2.87
C GLY A 43 10.58 -3.49 2.58
N THR A 44 9.60 -3.43 1.68
CA THR A 44 8.90 -2.20 1.36
C THR A 44 7.98 -1.83 2.51
N GLN A 45 7.91 -0.56 2.85
CA GLN A 45 6.95 -0.08 3.84
C GLN A 45 5.56 -0.08 3.22
N VAL A 46 4.66 -0.86 3.80
CA VAL A 46 3.30 -1.01 3.27
C VAL A 46 2.31 -0.39 4.24
N SER A 47 1.44 0.44 3.70
CA SER A 47 0.34 1.03 4.44
C SER A 47 -0.90 1.01 3.55
N GLY A 48 -2.04 1.27 4.14
CA GLY A 48 -3.23 1.28 3.33
C GLY A 48 -4.50 1.62 4.09
N TYR A 49 -5.56 1.67 3.32
CA TYR A 49 -6.89 1.95 3.80
C TYR A 49 -7.83 0.83 3.38
N ASP A 50 -8.75 0.48 4.25
CA ASP A 50 -9.88 -0.34 3.89
C ASP A 50 -11.11 0.16 4.63
N LYS A 51 -12.23 0.11 3.96
CA LYS A 51 -13.52 0.52 4.53
C LYS A 51 -13.93 -0.42 5.66
N THR A 52 -13.54 -1.69 5.56
CA THR A 52 -13.97 -2.74 6.47
C THR A 52 -12.80 -3.36 7.21
N ARG A 53 -12.90 -3.37 8.52
CA ARG A 53 -11.93 -4.07 9.35
C ARG A 53 -12.31 -5.55 9.36
N SER A 54 -11.54 -6.36 8.67
CA SER A 54 -11.80 -7.78 8.50
C SER A 54 -10.73 -8.63 9.20
N SER A 55 -10.95 -9.94 9.23
CA SER A 55 -9.93 -10.84 9.76
C SER A 55 -8.65 -10.72 8.92
N LEU A 56 -8.79 -10.54 7.63
CA LEU A 56 -7.64 -10.39 6.73
C LEU A 56 -6.86 -9.10 7.02
N THR A 57 -7.55 -7.96 7.16
CA THR A 57 -6.84 -6.71 7.45
C THR A 57 -6.17 -6.78 8.82
N LYS A 58 -6.78 -7.45 9.78
CA LYS A 58 -6.15 -7.64 11.11
C LYS A 58 -4.88 -8.46 11.01
N GLU A 59 -4.87 -9.48 10.15
CA GLU A 59 -3.66 -10.27 9.92
C GLU A 59 -2.55 -9.42 9.31
N LEU A 60 -2.89 -8.59 8.32
CA LEU A 60 -1.93 -7.71 7.70
C LEU A 60 -1.33 -6.73 8.71
N GLU A 61 -2.15 -6.21 9.62
CA GLU A 61 -1.67 -5.36 10.70
C GLU A 61 -0.67 -6.10 11.59
N LYS A 62 -0.97 -7.35 11.93
CA LYS A 62 -0.07 -8.17 12.74
C LYS A 62 1.24 -8.44 12.03
N GLU A 63 1.22 -8.48 10.71
CA GLU A 63 2.41 -8.68 9.89
C GLU A 63 3.28 -7.44 9.80
N GLY A 64 2.79 -6.31 10.30
CA GLY A 64 3.58 -5.08 10.33
C GLY A 64 3.13 -3.99 9.37
N MET A 65 1.99 -4.16 8.73
CA MET A 65 1.46 -3.15 7.81
C MET A 65 0.61 -2.14 8.57
N ASP A 66 0.68 -0.89 8.16
CA ASP A 66 -0.03 0.21 8.81
C ASP A 66 -1.34 0.46 8.07
N ILE A 67 -2.46 0.07 8.67
CA ILE A 67 -3.77 0.13 8.03
C ILE A 67 -4.69 1.04 8.82
N HIS A 68 -5.39 1.95 8.11
CA HIS A 68 -6.41 2.76 8.73
C HIS A 68 -7.76 2.49 8.06
N TYR A 69 -8.82 2.82 8.78
CA TYR A 69 -10.18 2.53 8.36
C TYR A 69 -11.03 3.78 8.18
N ASP A 70 -10.46 4.93 8.48
CA ASP A 70 -11.10 6.21 8.28
C ASP A 70 -10.76 6.73 6.89
N GLU A 71 -11.77 7.21 6.20
CA GLU A 71 -11.63 7.75 4.86
C GLU A 71 -11.09 9.18 4.96
N ASP A 72 -9.78 9.29 5.07
CA ASP A 72 -9.10 10.57 5.27
C ASP A 72 -7.87 10.64 4.37
N VAL A 73 -7.93 11.52 3.36
CA VAL A 73 -6.83 11.68 2.42
C VAL A 73 -5.53 12.13 3.08
N ASN A 74 -5.63 12.75 4.26
CA ASN A 74 -4.44 13.18 4.98
C ASN A 74 -3.65 12.02 5.57
N MET A 75 -4.24 10.83 5.59
CA MET A 75 -3.55 9.63 6.08
C MET A 75 -2.74 8.94 5.00
N ILE A 76 -2.83 9.39 3.76
CA ILE A 76 -1.98 8.88 2.70
C ILE A 76 -0.57 9.41 2.95
N PRO A 77 0.42 8.52 3.10
CA PRO A 77 1.79 8.99 3.36
C PRO A 77 2.30 9.85 2.21
N LYS A 78 2.86 10.99 2.56
CA LYS A 78 3.39 11.91 1.55
C LYS A 78 4.61 11.35 0.84
N ASN A 79 5.26 10.39 1.47
CA ASN A 79 6.45 9.74 0.89
C ASN A 79 6.13 8.43 0.19
N ALA A 80 4.85 8.14 -0.04
CA ALA A 80 4.48 6.93 -0.78
C ALA A 80 5.00 7.01 -2.21
N ASP A 81 5.70 5.99 -2.63
CA ASP A 81 6.20 5.92 -4.00
C ASP A 81 5.13 5.44 -4.96
N LEU A 82 4.28 4.55 -4.48
CA LEU A 82 3.19 3.99 -5.29
C LEU A 82 1.88 4.04 -4.51
N VAL A 83 0.78 4.24 -5.24
CA VAL A 83 -0.55 4.01 -4.70
C VAL A 83 -1.21 2.95 -5.57
N VAL A 84 -1.72 1.91 -4.93
CA VAL A 84 -2.37 0.78 -5.61
C VAL A 84 -3.85 0.81 -5.28
N TYR A 85 -4.68 0.77 -6.29
CA TYR A 85 -6.13 0.81 -6.09
C TYR A 85 -6.84 0.12 -7.25
N THR A 86 -8.12 -0.15 -7.06
CA THR A 86 -8.98 -0.69 -8.11
C THR A 86 -9.80 0.45 -8.67
N PRO A 87 -9.75 0.68 -9.98
CA PRO A 87 -10.53 1.76 -10.58
C PRO A 87 -12.03 1.52 -10.49
#